data_36c47e8915ae6e6db54e919be87a0a55
#
_entry.id   36c47e8915ae6e6db54e919be87a0a55
#
_cell.length_a   1.000
_cell.length_b   1.000
_cell.length_c   1.000
_cell.angle_alpha   90.00
_cell.angle_beta   90.00
_cell.angle_gamma   90.00
#
_symmetry.space_group_name_H-M   'P 1'
#
loop_
_entity.id
_entity.type
_entity.pdbx_description
1 polymer ?
#
loop_
_entity_poly.entity_id
_entity_poly.type
_entity_poly.pdbx_seq_one_letter_code
_entity_poly.pdbx_strand_id
1 'polypeptide(L)'
;MGKLGYCFVVAAALAAGCKGGGTALKEGKLEYAPEVNTVEVMTLERTDFPRQILSNGKVSASSRAVLKFGTSGAVKVLNVRNGQHVSAGQVLAELDRPDLDLAVESSRLALDKARLELYDILAGQGYAARDTTSVPSEVLDMAKMRSGYSNAENALESARYSLSGTVLKAPFGGVVADLKVKRYDQASQDAFCTLLDDNALDVDFTVTESEYLFITSGLDVKVSPFSGASGVFSGKITEINPVVDKNGQISVRARVNWAHGLLDGMNVKVTVEKTVPGQLVVPRSAVVIRDNMDVLFTLQPDSTARWVYVDILASNRDSFAIEPDKDRGAKLSEGDKVIISSNLNLADGSEVRLKK
;
A
#
# COMPACT_ATOMS: atom_id res chain seq x y z
N MET A 1 13.72 63.50 0.62
CA MET A 1 12.80 64.45 -0.04
C MET A 1 11.44 63.99 0.36
N GLY A 2 10.70 64.58 1.14
CA GLY A 2 10.18 65.95 1.37
C GLY A 2 8.79 65.73 1.86
N LYS A 3 8.51 66.04 2.98
CA LYS A 3 7.93 67.21 3.61
C LYS A 3 6.42 67.04 3.83
N LEU A 4 6.08 67.16 5.07
CA LEU A 4 5.35 68.26 5.75
C LEU A 4 3.85 68.25 5.42
N GLY A 5 2.96 68.47 6.28
CA GLY A 5 2.97 69.08 7.62
C GLY A 5 1.58 69.57 7.92
N TYR A 6 1.43 69.84 9.20
CA TYR A 6 0.61 70.92 9.80
C TYR A 6 -0.91 70.79 9.75
N CYS A 7 -1.72 71.17 10.65
CA CYS A 7 -1.70 71.98 11.88
C CYS A 7 -3.06 71.80 12.54
N PHE A 8 -3.13 71.76 13.87
CA PHE A 8 -3.60 72.84 14.78
C PHE A 8 -5.01 73.39 14.46
N VAL A 9 -5.96 73.46 15.34
CA VAL A 9 -6.08 74.41 16.47
C VAL A 9 -7.48 74.24 17.09
N VAL A 10 -7.60 74.05 18.39
CA VAL A 10 -8.15 74.92 19.43
C VAL A 10 -9.69 75.04 19.47
N ALA A 11 -10.30 74.65 20.45
CA ALA A 11 -10.56 75.15 21.81
C ALA A 11 -11.91 75.85 21.95
N ALA A 12 -12.48 75.59 23.02
CA ALA A 12 -13.13 76.40 24.03
C ALA A 12 -14.64 76.28 24.18
N ALA A 13 -15.00 75.69 25.25
CA ALA A 13 -15.88 76.14 26.35
C ALA A 13 -17.15 76.89 26.00
N LEU A 14 -18.26 76.35 26.52
CA LEU A 14 -19.18 77.18 27.31
C LEU A 14 -20.04 76.30 28.22
N ALA A 15 -19.89 76.54 29.51
CA ALA A 15 -20.76 76.02 30.55
C ALA A 15 -22.09 76.75 30.58
N ALA A 16 -23.17 75.99 30.65
CA ALA A 16 -24.42 76.53 31.20
C ALA A 16 -25.15 75.36 31.90
N GLY A 17 -25.23 75.42 33.17
CA GLY A 17 -25.98 74.53 34.01
C GLY A 17 -27.50 74.69 33.90
N CYS A 18 -28.19 73.58 34.12
CA CYS A 18 -29.53 73.61 34.68
C CYS A 18 -29.79 72.42 35.55
N LYS A 19 -30.24 72.68 36.72
CA LYS A 19 -30.78 71.81 37.77
C LYS A 19 -31.93 70.97 37.24
N GLY A 20 -32.00 69.72 37.70
CA GLY A 20 -33.33 69.11 37.82
C GLY A 20 -33.31 67.57 37.82
N GLY A 21 -33.62 66.96 38.92
CA GLY A 21 -34.28 65.67 38.97
C GLY A 21 -33.36 64.43 39.17
N GLY A 22 -33.02 64.16 40.41
CA GLY A 22 -32.50 62.81 40.78
C GLY A 22 -33.56 61.73 40.57
N THR A 23 -33.33 60.88 39.59
CA THR A 23 -33.91 59.56 39.54
C THR A 23 -32.77 58.59 39.74
N ALA A 24 -32.74 57.97 40.90
CA ALA A 24 -31.85 56.87 41.23
C ALA A 24 -32.08 55.74 40.23
N LEU A 25 -31.16 55.57 39.26
CA LEU A 25 -31.08 54.36 38.49
C LEU A 25 -30.77 53.24 39.50
N LYS A 26 -31.76 52.40 39.77
CA LYS A 26 -31.54 51.06 40.33
C LYS A 26 -30.56 50.37 39.45
N GLU A 27 -29.33 50.14 39.93
CA GLU A 27 -28.44 49.12 39.43
C GLU A 27 -29.20 47.78 39.51
N GLY A 28 -29.86 47.39 38.43
CA GLY A 28 -30.30 46.02 38.25
C GLY A 28 -29.04 45.17 38.20
N LYS A 29 -28.73 44.49 39.29
CA LYS A 29 -27.90 43.30 39.24
C LYS A 29 -28.55 42.41 38.16
N LEU A 30 -27.88 42.30 37.01
CA LEU A 30 -28.15 41.21 36.10
C LEU A 30 -27.85 39.94 36.88
N GLU A 31 -28.85 39.35 37.49
CA GLU A 31 -28.81 37.95 37.91
C GLU A 31 -28.56 37.13 36.67
N TYR A 32 -27.29 36.77 36.46
CA TYR A 32 -26.90 35.81 35.44
C TYR A 32 -27.52 34.47 35.91
N ALA A 33 -28.69 34.12 35.41
CA ALA A 33 -29.22 32.81 35.64
C ALA A 33 -28.17 31.81 35.02
N PRO A 34 -27.66 30.88 35.79
CA PRO A 34 -26.68 29.93 35.25
C PRO A 34 -27.34 29.22 34.07
N GLU A 35 -26.72 29.35 32.92
CA GLU A 35 -27.19 28.69 31.71
C GLU A 35 -27.03 27.17 31.93
N VAL A 36 -28.15 26.48 32.21
CA VAL A 36 -28.13 25.04 32.46
C VAL A 36 -27.89 24.36 31.13
N ASN A 37 -26.70 23.79 30.97
CA ASN A 37 -26.31 23.10 29.75
C ASN A 37 -27.15 21.84 29.54
N THR A 38 -27.77 21.73 28.37
CA THR A 38 -28.50 20.52 27.96
C THR A 38 -27.53 19.53 27.35
N VAL A 39 -27.45 18.33 27.93
CA VAL A 39 -26.46 17.30 27.56
C VAL A 39 -27.10 16.01 27.15
N GLU A 40 -26.43 15.27 26.27
CA GLU A 40 -26.73 13.87 25.96
C GLU A 40 -25.76 12.99 26.73
N VAL A 41 -26.26 11.86 27.21
CA VAL A 41 -25.47 10.89 27.96
C VAL A 41 -25.54 9.50 27.33
N MET A 42 -24.49 8.74 27.50
CA MET A 42 -24.46 7.30 27.23
C MET A 42 -24.10 6.54 28.51
N THR A 43 -24.60 5.33 28.62
CA THR A 43 -24.12 4.40 29.66
C THR A 43 -22.82 3.78 29.20
N LEU A 44 -21.79 3.83 30.04
CA LEU A 44 -20.50 3.30 29.74
C LEU A 44 -20.54 1.76 29.86
N GLU A 45 -20.14 1.08 28.80
CA GLU A 45 -20.12 -0.38 28.73
C GLU A 45 -18.75 -0.87 28.28
N ARG A 46 -18.38 -2.08 28.71
CA ARG A 46 -17.22 -2.77 28.15
C ARG A 46 -17.64 -3.49 26.89
N THR A 47 -17.04 -3.07 25.78
CA THR A 47 -17.30 -3.64 24.48
C THR A 47 -16.00 -3.99 23.75
N ASP A 48 -16.13 -4.74 22.68
CA ASP A 48 -15.03 -5.01 21.79
C ASP A 48 -14.70 -3.75 20.97
N PHE A 49 -13.46 -3.29 21.09
CA PHE A 49 -13.01 -2.08 20.40
C PHE A 49 -12.26 -2.42 19.12
N PRO A 50 -12.74 -2.01 17.93
CA PRO A 50 -12.02 -2.17 16.68
C PRO A 50 -10.89 -1.13 16.58
N ARG A 51 -9.70 -1.47 17.08
CA ARG A 51 -8.51 -0.64 16.94
C ARG A 51 -8.12 -0.55 15.47
N GLN A 52 -7.89 0.65 14.98
CA GLN A 52 -7.50 0.92 13.60
C GLN A 52 -6.08 1.51 13.55
N ILE A 53 -5.26 0.94 12.67
CA ILE A 53 -3.97 1.50 12.28
C ILE A 53 -4.12 2.00 10.86
N LEU A 54 -3.80 3.26 10.64
CA LEU A 54 -3.91 3.93 9.35
C LEU A 54 -2.52 4.14 8.77
N SER A 55 -2.29 3.67 7.57
CA SER A 55 -1.05 3.87 6.85
C SER A 55 -1.29 4.21 5.38
N ASN A 56 -0.26 4.72 4.73
CA ASN A 56 -0.22 4.88 3.28
C ASN A 56 0.54 3.71 2.68
N GLY A 57 0.01 3.15 1.60
CA GLY A 57 0.64 2.04 0.90
C GLY A 57 0.72 2.29 -0.59
N LYS A 58 1.43 1.40 -1.26
CA LYS A 58 1.55 1.35 -2.71
C LYS A 58 1.16 -0.03 -3.20
N VAL A 59 0.31 -0.05 -4.22
CA VAL A 59 -0.12 -1.29 -4.87
C VAL A 59 0.96 -1.78 -5.81
N SER A 60 1.23 -3.07 -5.81
CA SER A 60 2.10 -3.74 -6.76
C SER A 60 1.48 -5.07 -7.21
N ALA A 61 1.73 -5.47 -8.46
CA ALA A 61 1.34 -6.80 -8.91
C ALA A 61 2.10 -7.88 -8.12
N SER A 62 1.45 -8.98 -7.77
CA SER A 62 2.07 -10.09 -7.02
C SER A 62 3.24 -10.74 -7.76
N SER A 63 3.16 -10.76 -9.09
CA SER A 63 4.26 -11.16 -9.97
C SER A 63 4.39 -10.16 -11.11
N ARG A 64 5.62 -9.77 -11.38
CA ARG A 64 5.96 -8.84 -12.46
C ARG A 64 7.14 -9.37 -13.24
N ALA A 65 7.03 -9.46 -14.55
CA ALA A 65 8.12 -9.81 -15.44
C ALA A 65 8.33 -8.73 -16.51
N VAL A 66 9.54 -8.20 -16.58
CA VAL A 66 9.97 -7.36 -17.70
C VAL A 66 10.45 -8.27 -18.81
N LEU A 67 9.70 -8.34 -19.89
CA LEU A 67 9.97 -9.23 -21.01
C LEU A 67 10.84 -8.52 -22.03
N LYS A 68 11.82 -9.26 -22.57
CA LYS A 68 12.74 -8.80 -23.61
C LYS A 68 13.06 -9.95 -24.56
N PHE A 69 13.40 -9.62 -25.78
CA PHE A 69 13.93 -10.62 -26.71
C PHE A 69 15.33 -11.08 -26.30
N GLY A 70 15.68 -12.31 -26.63
CA GLY A 70 17.03 -12.86 -26.45
C GLY A 70 18.03 -12.35 -27.49
N THR A 71 17.55 -11.81 -28.61
CA THR A 71 18.34 -11.25 -29.72
C THR A 71 17.67 -9.99 -30.27
N SER A 72 18.40 -9.25 -31.12
CA SER A 72 17.87 -8.05 -31.80
C SER A 72 17.34 -8.37 -33.19
N GLY A 73 16.35 -7.63 -33.66
CA GLY A 73 15.76 -7.78 -34.99
C GLY A 73 14.51 -6.94 -35.18
N ALA A 74 14.00 -6.87 -36.40
CA ALA A 74 12.75 -6.20 -36.69
C ALA A 74 11.55 -7.04 -36.21
N VAL A 75 10.54 -6.41 -35.58
CA VAL A 75 9.33 -7.10 -35.12
C VAL A 75 8.47 -7.44 -36.35
N LYS A 76 8.40 -8.72 -36.68
CA LYS A 76 7.59 -9.23 -37.80
C LYS A 76 6.12 -9.42 -37.40
N VAL A 77 5.91 -10.02 -36.24
CA VAL A 77 4.57 -10.32 -35.70
C VAL A 77 4.45 -9.70 -34.32
N LEU A 78 3.33 -9.02 -34.08
CA LEU A 78 2.95 -8.45 -32.79
C LEU A 78 1.52 -8.86 -32.50
N ASN A 79 1.32 -9.75 -31.50
CA ASN A 79 0.05 -10.37 -31.17
C ASN A 79 -0.64 -9.77 -29.95
N VAL A 80 -0.06 -8.73 -29.37
CA VAL A 80 -0.52 -8.18 -28.08
C VAL A 80 -0.61 -6.67 -28.11
N ARG A 81 -1.40 -6.12 -27.16
CA ARG A 81 -1.59 -4.69 -26.93
C ARG A 81 -1.53 -4.41 -25.42
N ASN A 82 -1.25 -3.17 -25.05
CA ASN A 82 -1.35 -2.73 -23.66
C ASN A 82 -2.77 -2.97 -23.12
N GLY A 83 -2.85 -3.51 -21.89
CA GLY A 83 -4.10 -3.87 -21.23
C GLY A 83 -4.71 -5.21 -21.67
N GLN A 84 -4.07 -5.94 -22.60
CA GLN A 84 -4.56 -7.24 -23.04
C GLN A 84 -4.14 -8.33 -22.06
N HIS A 85 -5.09 -9.20 -21.72
CA HIS A 85 -4.83 -10.43 -20.97
C HIS A 85 -4.23 -11.50 -21.88
N VAL A 86 -3.21 -12.21 -21.39
CA VAL A 86 -2.52 -13.30 -22.07
C VAL A 86 -2.37 -14.51 -21.18
N SER A 87 -2.28 -15.69 -21.78
CA SER A 87 -2.08 -16.95 -21.06
C SER A 87 -0.58 -17.33 -21.01
N ALA A 88 -0.19 -18.13 -20.02
CA ALA A 88 1.16 -18.69 -19.95
C ALA A 88 1.53 -19.43 -21.24
N GLY A 89 2.74 -19.21 -21.76
CA GLY A 89 3.23 -19.80 -23.01
C GLY A 89 2.74 -19.13 -24.29
N GLN A 90 1.78 -18.19 -24.21
CA GLN A 90 1.27 -17.47 -25.38
C GLN A 90 2.39 -16.68 -26.07
N VAL A 91 2.47 -16.75 -27.40
CA VAL A 91 3.42 -15.97 -28.22
C VAL A 91 2.93 -14.52 -28.29
N LEU A 92 3.73 -13.61 -27.77
CA LEU A 92 3.45 -12.19 -27.71
C LEU A 92 3.93 -11.47 -28.98
N ALA A 93 5.15 -11.78 -29.41
CA ALA A 93 5.75 -11.19 -30.59
C ALA A 93 6.82 -12.11 -31.18
N GLU A 94 7.12 -11.92 -32.46
CA GLU A 94 8.20 -12.61 -33.16
C GLU A 94 9.03 -11.62 -33.98
N LEU A 95 10.34 -11.81 -33.95
CA LEU A 95 11.26 -11.07 -34.81
C LEU A 95 11.35 -11.70 -36.21
N ASP A 96 11.71 -10.90 -37.19
CA ASP A 96 12.13 -11.42 -38.49
C ASP A 96 13.52 -12.07 -38.31
N ARG A 97 13.69 -13.29 -38.84
CA ARG A 97 14.82 -14.17 -38.47
C ARG A 97 15.46 -14.96 -39.62
N PRO A 98 15.44 -14.48 -40.88
CA PRO A 98 15.96 -15.27 -42.01
C PRO A 98 17.43 -15.65 -41.85
N ASP A 99 18.25 -14.75 -41.30
CA ASP A 99 19.69 -15.00 -41.07
C ASP A 99 19.91 -16.08 -40.00
N LEU A 100 19.07 -16.13 -38.94
CA LEU A 100 19.14 -17.12 -37.87
C LEU A 100 18.62 -18.50 -38.34
N ASP A 101 17.59 -18.52 -39.18
CA ASP A 101 17.13 -19.75 -39.80
C ASP A 101 18.21 -20.35 -40.71
N LEU A 102 18.91 -19.53 -41.52
CA LEU A 102 20.07 -19.94 -42.31
C LEU A 102 21.23 -20.39 -41.46
N ALA A 103 21.52 -19.75 -40.33
CA ALA A 103 22.58 -20.14 -39.40
C ALA A 103 22.30 -21.51 -38.78
N VAL A 104 21.08 -21.81 -38.40
CA VAL A 104 20.69 -23.14 -37.90
C VAL A 104 20.86 -24.21 -38.97
N GLU A 105 20.42 -23.94 -40.20
CA GLU A 105 20.57 -24.91 -41.30
C GLU A 105 22.07 -25.15 -41.65
N SER A 106 22.88 -24.08 -41.69
CA SER A 106 24.32 -24.20 -41.89
C SER A 106 25.01 -25.03 -40.81
N SER A 107 24.66 -24.77 -39.52
CA SER A 107 25.22 -25.52 -38.38
C SER A 107 24.75 -27.00 -38.41
N ARG A 108 23.51 -27.27 -38.86
CA ARG A 108 23.01 -28.63 -39.05
C ARG A 108 23.79 -29.38 -40.10
N LEU A 109 24.06 -28.78 -41.26
CA LEU A 109 24.85 -29.39 -42.33
C LEU A 109 26.29 -29.65 -41.87
N ALA A 110 26.89 -28.73 -41.05
CA ALA A 110 28.18 -28.92 -40.45
C ALA A 110 28.21 -30.11 -39.47
N LEU A 111 27.18 -30.27 -38.65
CA LEU A 111 27.03 -31.44 -37.77
C LEU A 111 26.85 -32.74 -38.55
N ASP A 112 26.06 -32.74 -39.60
CA ASP A 112 25.90 -33.95 -40.47
C ASP A 112 27.23 -34.35 -41.14
N LYS A 113 28.01 -33.38 -41.60
CA LYS A 113 29.36 -33.63 -42.10
C LYS A 113 30.31 -34.21 -41.01
N ALA A 114 30.34 -33.62 -39.85
CA ALA A 114 31.14 -34.07 -38.71
C ALA A 114 30.71 -35.48 -38.22
N ARG A 115 29.43 -35.79 -38.34
CA ARG A 115 28.89 -37.16 -38.08
C ARG A 115 29.40 -38.20 -39.03
N LEU A 116 29.50 -37.91 -40.33
CA LEU A 116 30.09 -38.81 -41.29
C LEU A 116 31.56 -39.06 -41.00
N GLU A 117 32.31 -38.01 -40.70
CA GLU A 117 33.74 -38.11 -40.29
C GLU A 117 33.89 -38.94 -39.01
N LEU A 118 32.99 -38.80 -38.04
CA LEU A 118 32.99 -39.64 -36.84
C LEU A 118 32.82 -41.10 -37.18
N TYR A 119 31.89 -41.44 -38.10
CA TYR A 119 31.67 -42.80 -38.52
C TYR A 119 32.90 -43.37 -39.25
N ASP A 120 33.57 -42.59 -40.08
CA ASP A 120 34.78 -43.01 -40.79
C ASP A 120 35.94 -43.28 -39.82
N ILE A 121 36.11 -42.45 -38.80
CA ILE A 121 37.11 -42.64 -37.73
C ILE A 121 36.83 -43.93 -36.94
N LEU A 122 35.56 -44.17 -36.56
CA LEU A 122 35.16 -45.38 -35.81
C LEU A 122 35.32 -46.65 -36.67
N ALA A 123 34.93 -46.59 -37.95
CA ALA A 123 35.12 -47.68 -38.88
C ALA A 123 36.58 -48.02 -39.09
N GLY A 124 37.47 -47.01 -39.18
CA GLY A 124 38.91 -47.20 -39.25
C GLY A 124 39.53 -47.85 -38.01
N GLN A 125 38.82 -47.83 -36.86
CA GLN A 125 39.21 -48.48 -35.59
C GLN A 125 38.53 -49.86 -35.41
N GLY A 126 37.76 -50.33 -36.42
CA GLY A 126 37.12 -51.64 -36.41
C GLY A 126 35.72 -51.68 -35.73
N TYR A 127 35.14 -50.52 -35.37
CA TYR A 127 33.81 -50.45 -34.81
C TYR A 127 32.75 -50.32 -35.92
N ALA A 128 31.52 -50.78 -35.65
CA ALA A 128 30.41 -50.58 -36.57
C ALA A 128 30.07 -49.09 -36.71
N ALA A 129 30.15 -48.52 -37.89
CA ALA A 129 30.10 -47.08 -38.15
C ALA A 129 28.83 -46.38 -37.63
N ARG A 130 27.69 -47.08 -37.49
CA ARG A 130 26.40 -46.50 -37.05
C ARG A 130 25.95 -46.93 -35.67
N ASP A 131 26.61 -47.89 -35.05
CA ASP A 131 26.30 -48.37 -33.70
C ASP A 131 27.40 -47.91 -32.70
N THR A 132 27.17 -46.75 -32.13
CA THR A 132 28.10 -46.20 -31.14
C THR A 132 27.90 -46.77 -29.72
N THR A 133 26.88 -47.63 -29.51
CA THR A 133 26.60 -48.20 -28.19
C THR A 133 27.63 -49.28 -27.78
N SER A 134 28.24 -49.90 -28.72
CA SER A 134 29.31 -50.91 -28.53
C SER A 134 30.72 -50.30 -28.38
N VAL A 135 30.87 -49.00 -28.57
CA VAL A 135 32.13 -48.31 -28.51
C VAL A 135 32.47 -47.90 -27.07
N PRO A 136 33.66 -48.20 -26.50
CA PRO A 136 34.05 -47.71 -25.21
C PRO A 136 34.01 -46.17 -25.16
N SER A 137 33.52 -45.58 -24.05
CA SER A 137 33.32 -44.15 -23.91
C SER A 137 34.54 -43.31 -24.24
N GLU A 138 35.72 -43.73 -23.78
CA GLU A 138 36.98 -43.01 -24.02
C GLU A 138 37.33 -42.95 -25.51
N VAL A 139 37.09 -44.06 -26.25
CA VAL A 139 37.33 -44.13 -27.70
C VAL A 139 36.33 -43.26 -28.45
N LEU A 140 35.06 -43.29 -28.03
CA LEU A 140 34.01 -42.49 -28.62
C LEU A 140 34.26 -40.99 -28.41
N ASP A 141 34.64 -40.58 -27.21
CA ASP A 141 34.95 -39.18 -26.90
C ASP A 141 36.15 -38.65 -27.68
N MET A 142 37.20 -39.46 -27.82
CA MET A 142 38.34 -39.10 -28.69
C MET A 142 37.91 -39.00 -30.17
N ALA A 143 37.09 -39.92 -30.65
CA ALA A 143 36.60 -39.91 -32.03
C ALA A 143 35.70 -38.67 -32.29
N LYS A 144 34.82 -38.32 -31.35
CA LYS A 144 34.01 -37.09 -31.41
C LYS A 144 34.83 -35.82 -31.45
N MET A 145 35.91 -35.75 -30.66
CA MET A 145 36.82 -34.60 -30.71
C MET A 145 37.58 -34.53 -32.04
N ARG A 146 38.11 -35.64 -32.53
CA ARG A 146 38.87 -35.70 -33.78
C ARG A 146 38.05 -35.38 -35.01
N SER A 147 36.81 -35.84 -35.07
CA SER A 147 35.83 -35.53 -36.14
C SER A 147 35.28 -34.12 -36.11
N GLY A 148 35.51 -33.39 -35.02
CA GLY A 148 34.84 -32.09 -34.78
C GLY A 148 33.37 -32.20 -34.44
N TYR A 149 32.83 -33.41 -34.16
CA TYR A 149 31.41 -33.63 -33.87
C TYR A 149 30.95 -32.81 -32.68
N SER A 150 31.68 -32.84 -31.57
CA SER A 150 31.29 -32.08 -30.38
C SER A 150 31.24 -30.55 -30.61
N ASN A 151 32.17 -30.04 -31.44
CA ASN A 151 32.15 -28.60 -31.78
C ASN A 151 30.95 -28.25 -32.67
N ALA A 152 30.64 -29.10 -33.66
CA ALA A 152 29.53 -28.88 -34.56
C ALA A 152 28.16 -29.02 -33.83
N GLU A 153 28.05 -29.95 -32.86
CA GLU A 153 26.87 -30.12 -32.00
C GLU A 153 26.65 -28.87 -31.16
N ASN A 154 27.65 -28.35 -30.48
CA ASN A 154 27.58 -27.12 -29.70
C ASN A 154 27.26 -25.91 -30.59
N ALA A 155 27.78 -25.83 -31.81
CA ALA A 155 27.47 -24.76 -32.75
C ALA A 155 25.98 -24.79 -33.17
N LEU A 156 25.42 -25.98 -33.44
CA LEU A 156 24.01 -26.13 -33.75
C LEU A 156 23.13 -25.76 -32.57
N GLU A 157 23.48 -26.17 -31.35
CA GLU A 157 22.75 -25.81 -30.13
C GLU A 157 22.76 -24.30 -29.91
N SER A 158 23.91 -23.65 -30.08
CA SER A 158 24.06 -22.19 -29.98
C SER A 158 23.21 -21.46 -31.02
N ALA A 159 23.20 -21.94 -32.28
CA ALA A 159 22.37 -21.35 -33.33
C ALA A 159 20.83 -21.51 -33.01
N ARG A 160 20.43 -22.66 -32.50
CA ARG A 160 19.04 -22.91 -32.06
C ARG A 160 18.64 -22.04 -30.87
N TYR A 161 19.56 -21.87 -29.91
CA TYR A 161 19.32 -20.97 -28.77
C TYR A 161 19.09 -19.54 -29.23
N SER A 162 19.94 -19.04 -30.14
CA SER A 162 19.79 -17.70 -30.72
C SER A 162 18.47 -17.56 -31.49
N LEU A 163 18.07 -18.57 -32.25
CA LEU A 163 16.81 -18.62 -32.95
C LEU A 163 15.62 -18.61 -31.97
N SER A 164 15.70 -19.35 -30.89
CA SER A 164 14.66 -19.38 -29.86
C SER A 164 14.43 -18.02 -29.23
N GLY A 165 15.48 -17.21 -29.10
CA GLY A 165 15.43 -15.84 -28.57
C GLY A 165 14.68 -14.85 -29.45
N THR A 166 14.27 -15.23 -30.69
CA THR A 166 13.45 -14.41 -31.59
C THR A 166 11.96 -14.47 -31.28
N VAL A 167 11.49 -15.43 -30.47
CA VAL A 167 10.10 -15.62 -30.11
C VAL A 167 9.88 -15.26 -28.65
N LEU A 168 9.11 -14.22 -28.40
CA LEU A 168 8.80 -13.78 -27.06
C LEU A 168 7.50 -14.42 -26.58
N LYS A 169 7.57 -15.17 -25.47
CA LYS A 169 6.43 -15.86 -24.86
C LYS A 169 6.16 -15.35 -23.46
N ALA A 170 4.89 -15.39 -23.03
CA ALA A 170 4.49 -15.07 -21.67
C ALA A 170 4.94 -16.17 -20.70
N PRO A 171 5.71 -15.86 -19.63
CA PRO A 171 6.14 -16.86 -18.65
C PRO A 171 5.00 -17.32 -17.72
N PHE A 172 4.00 -16.50 -17.52
CA PHE A 172 2.77 -16.77 -16.75
C PHE A 172 1.58 -16.04 -17.38
N GLY A 173 0.36 -16.33 -16.94
CA GLY A 173 -0.86 -15.61 -17.36
C GLY A 173 -0.95 -14.25 -16.68
N GLY A 174 -1.45 -13.22 -17.39
CA GLY A 174 -1.56 -11.88 -16.81
C GLY A 174 -1.85 -10.81 -17.86
N VAL A 175 -1.70 -9.54 -17.47
CA VAL A 175 -1.99 -8.37 -18.31
C VAL A 175 -0.70 -7.73 -18.81
N VAL A 176 -0.68 -7.43 -20.11
CA VAL A 176 0.46 -6.74 -20.77
C VAL A 176 0.42 -5.25 -20.47
N ALA A 177 1.53 -4.71 -20.00
CA ALA A 177 1.74 -3.28 -19.73
C ALA A 177 3.04 -2.79 -20.37
N ASP A 178 3.20 -1.49 -20.49
CA ASP A 178 4.42 -0.80 -20.96
C ASP A 178 4.92 -1.27 -22.34
N LEU A 179 4.05 -1.77 -23.20
CA LEU A 179 4.39 -2.12 -24.57
C LEU A 179 4.65 -0.83 -25.36
N LYS A 180 5.90 -0.61 -25.77
CA LYS A 180 6.34 0.59 -26.48
C LYS A 180 6.63 0.34 -27.97
N VAL A 181 6.88 -0.92 -28.33
CA VAL A 181 7.33 -1.34 -29.66
C VAL A 181 6.12 -1.60 -30.57
N LYS A 182 6.25 -1.24 -31.84
CA LYS A 182 5.26 -1.49 -32.88
C LYS A 182 5.76 -2.53 -33.86
N ARG A 183 4.84 -3.05 -34.68
CA ARG A 183 5.22 -3.91 -35.80
C ARG A 183 6.17 -3.18 -36.75
N TYR A 184 7.21 -3.83 -37.16
CA TYR A 184 8.34 -3.37 -37.98
C TYR A 184 9.33 -2.46 -37.27
N ASP A 185 9.13 -2.13 -36.00
CA ASP A 185 10.19 -1.46 -35.22
C ASP A 185 11.35 -2.42 -34.99
N GLN A 186 12.55 -1.84 -34.84
CA GLN A 186 13.72 -2.61 -34.44
C GLN A 186 13.66 -2.86 -32.94
N ALA A 187 13.53 -4.10 -32.55
CA ALA A 187 13.64 -4.52 -31.16
C ALA A 187 15.09 -4.86 -30.82
N SER A 188 15.51 -4.39 -29.67
CA SER A 188 16.81 -4.71 -29.04
C SER A 188 16.62 -5.67 -27.87
N GLN A 189 17.69 -5.88 -27.09
CA GLN A 189 17.60 -6.59 -25.82
C GLN A 189 17.04 -5.74 -24.66
N ASP A 190 16.48 -4.57 -24.97
CA ASP A 190 15.78 -3.71 -24.01
C ASP A 190 14.39 -4.28 -23.65
N ALA A 191 13.77 -3.68 -22.65
CA ALA A 191 12.42 -4.06 -22.23
C ALA A 191 11.41 -3.88 -23.38
N PHE A 192 10.79 -4.96 -23.80
CA PHE A 192 9.74 -4.99 -24.81
C PHE A 192 8.38 -4.63 -24.22
N CYS A 193 8.00 -5.30 -23.14
CA CYS A 193 6.80 -5.03 -22.36
C CYS A 193 6.97 -5.53 -20.93
N THR A 194 6.03 -5.17 -20.08
CA THR A 194 5.90 -5.72 -18.73
C THR A 194 4.67 -6.63 -18.70
N LEU A 195 4.82 -7.81 -18.11
CA LEU A 195 3.70 -8.69 -17.80
C LEU A 195 3.40 -8.62 -16.32
N LEU A 196 2.16 -8.33 -15.97
CA LEU A 196 1.66 -8.20 -14.60
C LEU A 196 0.70 -9.35 -14.31
N ASP A 197 0.91 -10.06 -13.21
CA ASP A 197 -0.06 -11.05 -12.72
C ASP A 197 -1.35 -10.34 -12.29
N ASP A 198 -2.49 -10.82 -12.77
CA ASP A 198 -3.81 -10.26 -12.51
C ASP A 198 -4.67 -11.11 -11.56
N ASN A 199 -4.07 -12.11 -10.89
CA ASN A 199 -4.78 -12.90 -9.88
C ASN A 199 -4.86 -12.16 -8.54
N ALA A 200 -3.79 -11.50 -8.13
CA ALA A 200 -3.69 -10.80 -6.87
C ALA A 200 -2.82 -9.55 -6.97
N LEU A 201 -3.08 -8.61 -6.08
CA LEU A 201 -2.26 -7.43 -5.87
C LEU A 201 -1.66 -7.46 -4.47
N ASP A 202 -0.42 -7.11 -4.36
CA ASP A 202 0.23 -6.86 -3.09
C ASP A 202 0.18 -5.35 -2.78
N VAL A 203 0.01 -5.01 -1.53
CA VAL A 203 0.02 -3.64 -1.03
C VAL A 203 1.12 -3.53 0.00
N ASP A 204 2.17 -2.81 -0.36
CA ASP A 204 3.29 -2.53 0.52
C ASP A 204 3.00 -1.24 1.30
N PHE A 205 3.06 -1.31 2.64
CA PHE A 205 2.87 -0.18 3.54
C PHE A 205 3.79 -0.28 4.74
N THR A 206 3.90 0.77 5.54
CA THR A 206 4.76 0.79 6.71
C THR A 206 3.98 1.04 7.99
N VAL A 207 4.48 0.51 9.10
CA VAL A 207 3.96 0.73 10.44
C VAL A 207 5.10 1.12 11.37
N THR A 208 4.79 1.82 12.46
CA THR A 208 5.77 2.19 13.49
C THR A 208 6.10 1.00 14.40
N GLU A 209 7.20 1.07 15.15
CA GLU A 209 7.57 0.05 16.15
C GLU A 209 6.47 -0.14 17.20
N SER A 210 5.81 0.93 17.63
CA SER A 210 4.72 0.86 18.61
C SER A 210 3.47 0.16 18.05
N GLU A 211 3.22 0.26 16.75
CA GLU A 211 2.11 -0.39 16.07
C GLU A 211 2.40 -1.86 15.75
N TYR A 212 3.67 -2.21 15.57
CA TYR A 212 4.10 -3.58 15.25
C TYR A 212 3.59 -4.62 16.24
N LEU A 213 3.54 -4.28 17.55
CA LEU A 213 3.04 -5.17 18.61
C LEU A 213 1.58 -5.63 18.37
N PHE A 214 0.84 -4.90 17.56
CA PHE A 214 -0.57 -5.18 17.25
C PHE A 214 -0.77 -5.84 15.88
N ILE A 215 0.30 -5.93 15.08
CA ILE A 215 0.25 -6.47 13.72
C ILE A 215 0.70 -7.92 13.72
N THR A 216 -0.11 -8.77 13.11
CA THR A 216 0.21 -10.18 12.89
C THR A 216 -0.18 -10.59 11.48
N SER A 217 0.52 -11.58 10.92
CA SER A 217 0.12 -12.16 9.63
C SER A 217 -1.32 -12.71 9.74
N GLY A 218 -2.09 -12.55 8.66
CA GLY A 218 -3.49 -12.97 8.57
C GLY A 218 -4.50 -11.92 9.02
N LEU A 219 -4.09 -10.78 9.62
CA LEU A 219 -5.01 -9.69 9.95
C LEU A 219 -5.68 -9.12 8.70
N ASP A 220 -6.94 -8.74 8.86
CA ASP A 220 -7.72 -8.11 7.81
C ASP A 220 -7.26 -6.65 7.60
N VAL A 221 -7.16 -6.28 6.32
CA VAL A 221 -6.84 -4.92 5.90
C VAL A 221 -7.91 -4.40 4.95
N LYS A 222 -8.19 -3.11 5.03
CA LYS A 222 -9.03 -2.38 4.09
C LYS A 222 -8.16 -1.41 3.31
N VAL A 223 -8.23 -1.50 2.00
CA VAL A 223 -7.44 -0.70 1.06
C VAL A 223 -8.35 0.22 0.27
N SER A 224 -8.06 1.51 0.26
CA SER A 224 -8.86 2.52 -0.45
C SER A 224 -7.94 3.40 -1.29
N PRO A 225 -8.18 3.51 -2.62
CA PRO A 225 -7.41 4.41 -3.47
C PRO A 225 -7.58 5.88 -3.08
N PHE A 226 -6.51 6.68 -3.18
CA PHE A 226 -6.61 8.13 -2.99
C PHE A 226 -7.34 8.84 -4.14
N SER A 227 -7.41 8.22 -5.31
CA SER A 227 -8.01 8.79 -6.52
C SER A 227 -9.53 9.00 -6.46
N GLY A 228 -10.17 8.73 -5.32
CA GLY A 228 -11.62 8.85 -5.16
C GLY A 228 -12.43 7.79 -5.91
N ALA A 229 -11.77 6.82 -6.55
CA ALA A 229 -12.44 5.64 -7.09
C ALA A 229 -13.18 4.94 -5.95
N SER A 230 -14.49 4.83 -6.08
CA SER A 230 -15.38 4.24 -5.08
C SER A 230 -15.08 2.75 -4.91
N GLY A 231 -14.40 2.40 -3.84
CA GLY A 231 -14.17 1.02 -3.47
C GLY A 231 -13.29 0.90 -2.24
N VAL A 232 -13.74 0.09 -1.30
CA VAL A 232 -12.90 -0.42 -0.22
C VAL A 232 -12.62 -1.87 -0.56
N PHE A 233 -11.35 -2.19 -0.76
CA PHE A 233 -10.91 -3.53 -1.10
C PHE A 233 -10.41 -4.21 0.16
N SER A 234 -10.88 -5.42 0.42
CA SER A 234 -10.45 -6.22 1.57
C SER A 234 -9.29 -7.12 1.20
N GLY A 235 -8.34 -7.23 2.10
CA GLY A 235 -7.17 -8.10 1.97
C GLY A 235 -6.71 -8.61 3.32
N LYS A 236 -5.59 -9.33 3.32
CA LYS A 236 -4.96 -9.87 4.52
C LYS A 236 -3.46 -9.59 4.51
N ILE A 237 -2.90 -9.36 5.69
CA ILE A 237 -1.45 -9.26 5.87
C ILE A 237 -0.82 -10.61 5.56
N THR A 238 0.12 -10.65 4.63
CA THR A 238 0.86 -11.85 4.23
C THR A 238 2.27 -11.87 4.79
N GLU A 239 2.95 -10.72 4.80
CA GLU A 239 4.35 -10.63 5.16
C GLU A 239 4.60 -9.42 6.06
N ILE A 240 5.47 -9.59 7.04
CA ILE A 240 5.98 -8.53 7.91
C ILE A 240 7.50 -8.62 7.88
N ASN A 241 8.16 -7.55 7.44
CA ASN A 241 9.62 -7.52 7.40
C ASN A 241 10.16 -7.43 8.85
N PRO A 242 11.05 -8.34 9.29
CA PRO A 242 11.60 -8.32 10.64
C PRO A 242 12.69 -7.26 10.86
N VAL A 243 12.80 -6.27 9.98
CA VAL A 243 13.80 -5.20 10.03
C VAL A 243 13.12 -3.86 10.20
N VAL A 244 13.57 -3.09 11.19
CA VAL A 244 13.20 -1.68 11.38
C VAL A 244 14.10 -0.82 10.50
N ASP A 245 13.54 0.08 9.73
CA ASP A 245 14.31 1.00 8.90
C ASP A 245 14.88 2.18 9.72
N LYS A 246 15.69 3.02 9.07
CA LYS A 246 16.32 4.21 9.70
C LYS A 246 15.32 5.25 10.22
N ASN A 247 14.05 5.15 9.87
CA ASN A 247 12.97 6.05 10.28
C ASN A 247 12.10 5.44 11.40
N GLY A 248 12.47 4.26 11.93
CA GLY A 248 11.68 3.55 12.93
C GLY A 248 10.43 2.88 12.33
N GLN A 249 10.46 2.53 11.04
CA GLN A 249 9.33 1.93 10.35
C GLN A 249 9.62 0.48 9.96
N ILE A 250 8.58 -0.33 9.99
CA ILE A 250 8.57 -1.74 9.62
C ILE A 250 7.72 -1.90 8.38
N SER A 251 8.27 -2.50 7.33
CA SER A 251 7.55 -2.77 6.09
C SER A 251 6.62 -3.97 6.25
N VAL A 252 5.38 -3.81 5.83
CA VAL A 252 4.33 -4.82 5.87
C VAL A 252 3.72 -4.96 4.50
N ARG A 253 3.44 -6.20 4.10
CA ARG A 253 2.75 -6.52 2.84
C ARG A 253 1.40 -7.16 3.14
N ALA A 254 0.38 -6.66 2.47
CA ALA A 254 -0.94 -7.26 2.45
C ALA A 254 -1.30 -7.70 1.03
N ARG A 255 -2.02 -8.79 0.92
CA ARG A 255 -2.55 -9.29 -0.36
C ARG A 255 -4.02 -8.97 -0.49
N VAL A 256 -4.36 -8.42 -1.64
CA VAL A 256 -5.73 -8.08 -2.05
C VAL A 256 -6.02 -8.81 -3.35
N ASN A 257 -7.21 -9.38 -3.51
CA ASN A 257 -7.61 -9.95 -4.80
C ASN A 257 -7.64 -8.86 -5.87
N TRP A 258 -7.24 -9.22 -7.09
CA TRP A 258 -7.33 -8.30 -8.23
C TRP A 258 -8.76 -7.78 -8.37
N ALA A 259 -8.92 -6.47 -8.49
CA ALA A 259 -10.22 -5.84 -8.65
C ALA A 259 -10.13 -4.64 -9.59
N HIS A 260 -11.19 -4.40 -10.34
CA HIS A 260 -11.30 -3.20 -11.15
C HIS A 260 -11.20 -1.94 -10.26
N GLY A 261 -10.30 -1.03 -10.63
CA GLY A 261 -10.05 0.21 -9.90
C GLY A 261 -8.76 0.24 -9.11
N LEU A 262 -8.02 -0.89 -8.99
CA LEU A 262 -6.65 -0.92 -8.50
C LEU A 262 -5.70 -1.21 -9.66
N LEU A 263 -4.66 -0.40 -9.79
CA LEU A 263 -3.59 -0.58 -10.79
C LEU A 263 -2.24 -0.68 -10.09
N ASP A 264 -1.32 -1.40 -10.72
CA ASP A 264 0.07 -1.45 -10.31
C ASP A 264 0.65 -0.03 -10.21
N GLY A 265 1.32 0.27 -9.09
CA GLY A 265 1.88 1.59 -8.82
C GLY A 265 0.95 2.60 -8.13
N MET A 266 -0.34 2.30 -7.93
CA MET A 266 -1.27 3.21 -7.26
C MET A 266 -0.92 3.41 -5.78
N ASN A 267 -1.06 4.67 -5.32
CA ASN A 267 -1.03 4.97 -3.89
C ASN A 267 -2.41 4.76 -3.27
N VAL A 268 -2.43 4.15 -2.10
CA VAL A 268 -3.65 3.75 -1.38
C VAL A 268 -3.54 4.06 0.10
N LYS A 269 -4.69 4.28 0.71
CA LYS A 269 -4.84 4.31 2.16
C LYS A 269 -5.10 2.88 2.65
N VAL A 270 -4.32 2.42 3.60
CA VAL A 270 -4.44 1.11 4.25
C VAL A 270 -4.96 1.30 5.66
N THR A 271 -6.00 0.57 6.01
CA THR A 271 -6.55 0.51 7.36
C THR A 271 -6.45 -0.94 7.85
N VAL A 272 -5.64 -1.17 8.85
CA VAL A 272 -5.55 -2.46 9.54
C VAL A 272 -6.48 -2.44 10.73
N GLU A 273 -7.35 -3.42 10.87
CA GLU A 273 -8.31 -3.52 11.96
C GLU A 273 -7.98 -4.73 12.86
N LYS A 274 -7.90 -4.47 14.17
CA LYS A 274 -7.75 -5.51 15.18
C LYS A 274 -8.72 -5.25 16.32
N THR A 275 -9.56 -6.21 16.62
CA THR A 275 -10.49 -6.14 17.75
C THR A 275 -9.71 -6.34 19.06
N VAL A 276 -9.89 -5.40 20.00
CA VAL A 276 -9.39 -5.48 21.36
C VAL A 276 -10.58 -5.66 22.29
N PRO A 277 -10.74 -6.82 22.94
CA PRO A 277 -11.93 -7.12 23.74
C PRO A 277 -11.96 -6.35 25.06
N GLY A 278 -13.18 -6.14 25.58
CA GLY A 278 -13.41 -5.69 26.96
C GLY A 278 -12.98 -4.28 27.29
N GLN A 279 -12.95 -3.35 26.30
CA GLN A 279 -12.56 -1.96 26.51
C GLN A 279 -13.74 -1.09 26.93
N LEU A 280 -13.49 -0.05 27.74
CA LEU A 280 -14.44 1.03 27.97
C LEU A 280 -14.41 1.93 26.74
N VAL A 281 -15.52 2.01 26.00
CA VAL A 281 -15.59 2.70 24.72
C VAL A 281 -16.50 3.92 24.83
N VAL A 282 -15.97 5.07 24.37
CA VAL A 282 -16.73 6.32 24.33
C VAL A 282 -16.59 6.96 22.93
N PRO A 283 -17.61 7.69 22.43
CA PRO A 283 -17.48 8.50 21.23
C PRO A 283 -16.37 9.54 21.41
N ARG A 284 -15.72 9.93 20.30
CA ARG A 284 -14.69 10.99 20.35
C ARG A 284 -15.22 12.30 20.95
N SER A 285 -16.50 12.60 20.73
CA SER A 285 -17.14 13.79 21.29
C SER A 285 -17.23 13.81 22.82
N ALA A 286 -17.11 12.67 23.48
CA ALA A 286 -17.16 12.59 24.94
C ALA A 286 -15.85 13.08 25.62
N VAL A 287 -14.72 12.98 24.93
CA VAL A 287 -13.42 13.36 25.47
C VAL A 287 -13.05 14.77 25.03
N VAL A 288 -12.65 15.59 25.97
CA VAL A 288 -12.21 16.98 25.74
C VAL A 288 -10.81 17.17 26.34
N ILE A 289 -10.03 18.03 25.73
CA ILE A 289 -8.69 18.38 26.27
C ILE A 289 -8.84 19.55 27.20
N ARG A 290 -8.39 19.39 28.46
CA ARG A 290 -8.33 20.43 29.49
C ARG A 290 -6.95 20.39 30.12
N ASP A 291 -6.31 21.56 30.26
CA ASP A 291 -4.97 21.69 30.82
C ASP A 291 -3.94 20.69 30.22
N ASN A 292 -4.04 20.47 28.90
CA ASN A 292 -3.25 19.51 28.13
C ASN A 292 -3.46 18.04 28.54
N MET A 293 -4.67 17.70 29.04
CA MET A 293 -5.04 16.36 29.50
C MET A 293 -6.37 15.95 28.91
N ASP A 294 -6.54 14.65 28.71
CA ASP A 294 -7.78 14.07 28.24
C ASP A 294 -8.76 13.90 29.41
N VAL A 295 -9.95 14.42 29.22
CA VAL A 295 -10.99 14.48 30.25
C VAL A 295 -12.32 14.13 29.66
N LEU A 296 -13.14 13.42 30.44
CA LEU A 296 -14.56 13.28 30.16
C LEU A 296 -15.40 13.72 31.37
N PHE A 297 -16.67 13.91 31.14
CA PHE A 297 -17.62 14.25 32.20
C PHE A 297 -18.60 13.10 32.43
N THR A 298 -18.79 12.75 33.71
CA THR A 298 -19.84 11.81 34.13
C THR A 298 -21.00 12.57 34.76
N LEU A 299 -22.22 12.12 34.51
CA LEU A 299 -23.43 12.65 35.13
C LEU A 299 -23.58 12.03 36.50
N GLN A 300 -23.66 12.88 37.52
CA GLN A 300 -23.92 12.47 38.90
C GLN A 300 -25.42 12.40 39.19
N PRO A 301 -25.85 11.68 40.25
CA PRO A 301 -27.28 11.56 40.64
C PRO A 301 -27.94 12.90 40.97
N ASP A 302 -27.18 13.89 41.38
CA ASP A 302 -27.62 15.25 41.70
C ASP A 302 -27.75 16.16 40.46
N SER A 303 -27.68 15.62 39.26
CA SER A 303 -27.68 16.33 37.98
C SER A 303 -26.50 17.27 37.76
N THR A 304 -25.37 16.98 38.37
CA THR A 304 -24.13 17.71 38.14
C THR A 304 -23.17 16.90 37.23
N ALA A 305 -22.32 17.62 36.52
CA ALA A 305 -21.26 17.03 35.71
C ALA A 305 -19.98 16.89 36.58
N ARG A 306 -19.44 15.69 36.67
CA ARG A 306 -18.18 15.41 37.33
C ARG A 306 -17.07 15.19 36.30
N TRP A 307 -15.99 15.88 36.46
CA TRP A 307 -14.78 15.78 35.68
C TRP A 307 -13.99 14.51 36.01
N VAL A 308 -13.59 13.73 35.00
CA VAL A 308 -12.82 12.49 35.16
C VAL A 308 -11.65 12.49 34.17
N TYR A 309 -10.43 12.38 34.67
CA TYR A 309 -9.25 12.21 33.84
C TYR A 309 -9.19 10.80 33.25
N VAL A 310 -8.83 10.69 31.97
CA VAL A 310 -8.77 9.41 31.28
C VAL A 310 -7.54 9.32 30.40
N ASP A 311 -7.04 8.10 30.26
CA ASP A 311 -6.00 7.75 29.33
C ASP A 311 -6.62 7.08 28.09
N ILE A 312 -6.23 7.54 26.91
CA ILE A 312 -6.68 6.97 25.65
C ILE A 312 -5.77 5.80 25.29
N LEU A 313 -6.25 4.57 25.46
CA LEU A 313 -5.52 3.34 25.13
C LEU A 313 -5.44 3.08 23.63
N ALA A 314 -6.54 3.39 22.92
CA ALA A 314 -6.65 3.22 21.48
C ALA A 314 -7.72 4.14 20.88
N SER A 315 -7.55 4.45 19.60
CA SER A 315 -8.50 5.28 18.86
C SER A 315 -8.89 4.63 17.54
N ASN A 316 -10.11 4.88 17.09
CA ASN A 316 -10.56 4.63 15.74
C ASN A 316 -11.21 5.91 15.18
N ARG A 317 -11.88 5.81 14.02
CA ARG A 317 -12.50 6.96 13.37
C ARG A 317 -13.52 7.67 14.25
N ASP A 318 -14.31 6.92 15.04
CA ASP A 318 -15.54 7.41 15.68
C ASP A 318 -15.49 7.41 17.20
N SER A 319 -14.56 6.65 17.81
CA SER A 319 -14.50 6.40 19.25
C SER A 319 -13.10 6.24 19.81
N PHE A 320 -13.03 6.32 21.15
CA PHE A 320 -11.83 6.02 21.95
C PHE A 320 -12.08 4.81 22.85
N ALA A 321 -11.07 3.96 22.99
CA ALA A 321 -10.96 3.04 24.11
C ALA A 321 -10.19 3.74 25.21
N ILE A 322 -10.77 3.82 26.41
CA ILE A 322 -10.24 4.62 27.52
C ILE A 322 -10.09 3.79 28.78
N GLU A 323 -9.21 4.27 29.68
CA GLU A 323 -9.19 3.87 31.09
C GLU A 323 -9.10 5.10 32.00
N PRO A 324 -9.54 4.99 33.27
CA PRO A 324 -9.37 6.10 34.19
C PRO A 324 -7.91 6.29 34.55
N ASP A 325 -7.44 7.55 34.58
CA ASP A 325 -6.09 7.92 35.04
C ASP A 325 -5.98 7.63 36.55
N LYS A 326 -5.38 6.50 36.88
CA LYS A 326 -5.22 6.02 38.26
C LYS A 326 -4.25 6.86 39.07
N ASP A 327 -3.25 7.45 38.43
CA ASP A 327 -2.24 8.26 39.09
C ASP A 327 -2.85 9.57 39.65
N ARG A 328 -3.95 10.01 39.04
CA ARG A 328 -4.77 11.15 39.50
C ARG A 328 -5.97 10.76 40.34
N GLY A 329 -6.10 9.48 40.69
CA GLY A 329 -7.19 8.99 41.51
C GLY A 329 -8.55 8.99 40.79
N ALA A 330 -8.57 9.05 39.46
CA ALA A 330 -9.78 8.99 38.68
C ALA A 330 -10.46 7.62 38.85
N LYS A 331 -11.79 7.65 38.90
CA LYS A 331 -12.62 6.44 39.00
C LYS A 331 -13.65 6.47 37.89
N LEU A 332 -13.67 5.41 37.12
CA LEU A 332 -14.64 5.22 36.02
C LEU A 332 -14.98 3.74 35.97
N SER A 333 -16.26 3.42 35.95
CA SER A 333 -16.74 2.05 35.99
C SER A 333 -17.79 1.81 34.92
N GLU A 334 -17.97 0.56 34.55
CA GLU A 334 -19.11 0.13 33.74
C GLU A 334 -20.42 0.51 34.41
N GLY A 335 -21.37 1.05 33.65
CA GLY A 335 -22.65 1.58 34.14
C GLY A 335 -22.65 3.08 34.43
N ASP A 336 -21.49 3.75 34.48
CA ASP A 336 -21.44 5.21 34.64
C ASP A 336 -22.04 5.90 33.44
N LYS A 337 -22.75 7.01 33.68
CA LYS A 337 -23.34 7.84 32.64
C LYS A 337 -22.35 8.89 32.18
N VAL A 338 -21.83 8.73 30.97
CA VAL A 338 -20.86 9.65 30.36
C VAL A 338 -21.58 10.68 29.49
N ILE A 339 -21.23 11.93 29.63
CA ILE A 339 -21.74 13.03 28.81
C ILE A 339 -21.01 13.04 27.47
N ILE A 340 -21.79 12.96 26.38
CA ILE A 340 -21.26 12.81 25.01
C ILE A 340 -21.47 14.07 24.14
N SER A 341 -22.22 15.05 24.62
CA SER A 341 -22.47 16.31 23.89
C SER A 341 -22.47 17.51 24.82
N SER A 342 -22.25 18.70 24.25
CA SER A 342 -22.27 20.00 24.97
C SER A 342 -21.25 20.09 26.13
N ASN A 343 -20.19 19.30 26.10
CA ASN A 343 -19.20 19.16 27.18
C ASN A 343 -18.07 20.21 27.13
N LEU A 344 -17.94 20.96 26.03
CA LEU A 344 -16.88 21.97 25.87
C LEU A 344 -17.00 23.14 26.88
N ASN A 345 -18.22 23.47 27.32
CA ASN A 345 -18.47 24.57 28.25
C ASN A 345 -18.71 24.11 29.70
N LEU A 346 -18.58 22.79 29.97
CA LEU A 346 -18.76 22.26 31.30
C LEU A 346 -17.51 22.46 32.16
N ALA A 347 -17.73 22.75 33.43
CA ALA A 347 -16.72 22.70 34.49
C ALA A 347 -17.12 21.61 35.50
N ASP A 348 -16.20 21.23 36.38
CA ASP A 348 -16.51 20.31 37.47
C ASP A 348 -17.60 20.90 38.38
N GLY A 349 -18.65 20.10 38.66
CA GLY A 349 -19.82 20.54 39.42
C GLY A 349 -20.85 21.35 38.64
N SER A 350 -20.73 21.53 37.33
CA SER A 350 -21.73 22.24 36.52
C SER A 350 -23.07 21.52 36.54
N GLU A 351 -24.14 22.28 36.80
CA GLU A 351 -25.52 21.77 36.66
C GLU A 351 -25.84 21.48 35.18
N VAL A 352 -26.42 20.31 34.92
CA VAL A 352 -26.76 19.87 33.57
C VAL A 352 -28.19 19.33 33.53
N ARG A 353 -28.81 19.45 32.36
CA ARG A 353 -30.13 18.91 32.09
C ARG A 353 -30.03 17.88 30.96
N LEU A 354 -30.64 16.72 31.15
CA LEU A 354 -30.72 15.71 30.10
C LEU A 354 -31.59 16.22 28.95
N LYS A 355 -31.09 16.06 27.75
CA LYS A 355 -31.86 16.23 26.53
C LYS A 355 -32.89 15.10 26.46
N LYS A 356 -34.17 15.47 26.36
CA LYS A 356 -35.30 14.52 26.24
C LYS A 356 -35.30 13.87 24.86
#